data_7661f93c4870519e83111abeb5602525
#
_entry.id   7661f93c4870519e83111abeb5602525
#
_cell.length_a   1.000
_cell.length_b   1.000
_cell.length_c   1.000
_cell.angle_alpha   90.00
_cell.angle_beta   90.00
_cell.angle_gamma   90.00
#
_symmetry.space_group_name_H-M   'P 1'
#
loop_
_entity.id
_entity.type
_entity.pdbx_description
1 polymer ?
#
loop_
_entity_poly.entity_id
_entity_poly.type
_entity_poly.pdbx_seq_one_letter_code
_entity_poly.pdbx_strand_id
1 'polypeptide(L)'
;KDSDVVSLQRAAKLVPATETGGRITVELEHGGTRKAKGGVLSTGAGWRNMNVPGEDQYRTKGVAYCPSCDGPLFKGKRVAVIGGGNSGVEAAIDLAGVVEHVTVFEFMPELKADAVLQKKLTSLPNVTIIKNAQTTEVLGDGSKVTGLSYKDRSNDEVKQVQLEGIFVQIGLLPNTDWLKGTLELNKMG
;
A
#
# COMPACT_ATOMS: atom_id res chain seq x y z
N LYS A 1 -13.33 30.31 21.87
CA LYS A 1 -14.60 29.64 21.50
C LYS A 1 -14.35 28.17 21.66
N ASP A 2 -14.94 27.57 22.67
CA ASP A 2 -14.90 26.12 22.87
C ASP A 2 -15.58 25.47 21.66
N SER A 3 -14.83 24.62 20.95
CA SER A 3 -15.40 23.84 19.85
C SER A 3 -16.05 22.59 20.47
N ASP A 4 -17.35 22.38 20.22
CA ASP A 4 -18.07 21.15 20.59
C ASP A 4 -17.60 19.92 19.78
N VAL A 5 -16.36 19.93 19.31
CA VAL A 5 -15.75 18.82 18.53
C VAL A 5 -14.93 17.95 19.44
N VAL A 6 -15.26 16.66 19.48
CA VAL A 6 -14.54 15.63 20.24
C VAL A 6 -13.90 14.67 19.25
N SER A 7 -12.59 14.48 19.35
CA SER A 7 -11.86 13.45 18.60
C SER A 7 -11.96 12.13 19.36
N LEU A 8 -12.42 11.09 18.68
CA LEU A 8 -12.55 9.74 19.22
C LEU A 8 -11.60 8.81 18.50
N GLN A 9 -10.93 7.95 19.26
CA GLN A 9 -10.12 6.85 18.76
C GLN A 9 -10.77 5.53 19.14
N ARG A 10 -10.48 4.46 18.37
CA ARG A 10 -10.96 3.10 18.63
C ARG A 10 -12.50 3.02 18.71
N ALA A 11 -13.17 3.58 17.71
CA ALA A 11 -14.58 3.35 17.51
C ALA A 11 -14.82 1.90 17.08
N ALA A 12 -15.71 1.20 17.78
CA ALA A 12 -16.05 -0.20 17.48
C ALA A 12 -17.34 -0.31 16.65
N LYS A 13 -18.28 0.63 16.85
CA LYS A 13 -19.55 0.61 16.16
C LYS A 13 -20.13 2.03 16.03
N LEU A 14 -20.77 2.27 14.90
CA LEU A 14 -21.58 3.44 14.64
C LEU A 14 -23.06 3.03 14.59
N VAL A 15 -23.90 3.72 15.37
CA VAL A 15 -25.38 3.55 15.31
C VAL A 15 -25.95 4.82 14.67
N PRO A 16 -26.69 4.68 13.54
CA PRO A 16 -27.25 5.82 12.82
C PRO A 16 -28.24 6.63 13.64
N ALA A 17 -28.42 7.90 13.28
CA ALA A 17 -29.36 8.80 13.94
C ALA A 17 -30.84 8.34 13.84
N THR A 18 -31.18 7.61 12.80
CA THR A 18 -32.51 7.01 12.59
C THR A 18 -32.91 6.03 13.70
N GLU A 19 -31.93 5.34 14.28
CA GLU A 19 -32.15 4.37 15.36
C GLU A 19 -32.09 5.00 16.76
N THR A 20 -31.53 6.21 16.89
CA THR A 20 -31.19 6.83 18.18
C THR A 20 -31.87 8.18 18.41
N GLY A 21 -33.00 8.45 17.74
CA GLY A 21 -33.78 9.66 17.95
C GLY A 21 -33.11 10.97 17.50
N GLY A 22 -32.45 10.95 16.35
CA GLY A 22 -31.86 12.12 15.70
C GLY A 22 -30.42 12.45 16.12
N ARG A 23 -29.72 11.52 16.79
CA ARG A 23 -28.30 11.64 17.10
C ARG A 23 -27.56 10.35 16.71
N ILE A 24 -26.40 10.50 16.10
CA ILE A 24 -25.50 9.36 15.91
C ILE A 24 -24.90 8.94 17.25
N THR A 25 -24.77 7.64 17.46
CA THR A 25 -24.10 7.08 18.64
C THR A 25 -22.85 6.31 18.19
N VAL A 26 -21.73 6.61 18.82
CA VAL A 26 -20.46 5.88 18.58
C VAL A 26 -20.15 5.07 19.82
N GLU A 27 -20.03 3.76 19.66
CA GLU A 27 -19.56 2.84 20.68
C GLU A 27 -18.05 2.66 20.54
N LEU A 28 -17.32 2.67 21.65
CA LEU A 28 -15.87 2.51 21.70
C LEU A 28 -15.51 1.09 22.10
N GLU A 29 -14.37 0.59 21.63
CA GLU A 29 -13.86 -0.76 21.96
C GLU A 29 -13.78 -1.05 23.47
N HIS A 30 -13.63 0.00 24.29
CA HIS A 30 -13.54 -0.11 25.75
C HIS A 30 -14.88 0.07 26.48
N GLY A 31 -16.02 0.00 25.76
CA GLY A 31 -17.36 0.00 26.35
C GLY A 31 -17.93 1.40 26.64
N GLY A 32 -17.30 2.47 26.20
CA GLY A 32 -17.85 3.83 26.27
C GLY A 32 -18.74 4.15 25.07
N THR A 33 -19.70 5.07 25.24
CA THR A 33 -20.53 5.61 24.15
C THR A 33 -20.44 7.12 24.09
N ARG A 34 -20.58 7.66 22.87
CA ARG A 34 -20.71 9.09 22.64
C ARG A 34 -21.85 9.37 21.66
N LYS A 35 -22.62 10.43 21.93
CA LYS A 35 -23.73 10.87 21.08
C LYS A 35 -23.43 12.23 20.49
N ALA A 36 -23.63 12.38 19.17
CA ALA A 36 -23.39 13.62 18.45
C ALA A 36 -24.48 13.90 17.43
N LYS A 37 -24.62 15.17 17.04
CA LYS A 37 -25.54 15.59 15.96
C LYS A 37 -24.98 15.23 14.57
N GLY A 38 -23.67 15.11 14.44
CA GLY A 38 -22.99 14.73 13.22
C GLY A 38 -21.59 14.18 13.56
N GLY A 39 -20.95 13.52 12.60
CA GLY A 39 -19.62 12.96 12.76
C GLY A 39 -18.82 12.98 11.46
N VAL A 40 -17.52 13.12 11.57
CA VAL A 40 -16.56 12.96 10.50
C VAL A 40 -15.81 11.66 10.76
N LEU A 41 -15.85 10.74 9.79
CA LEU A 41 -15.16 9.45 9.86
C LEU A 41 -13.83 9.56 9.10
N SER A 42 -12.73 9.49 9.84
CA SER A 42 -11.37 9.69 9.33
C SER A 42 -10.51 8.47 9.70
N THR A 43 -10.93 7.30 9.23
CA THR A 43 -10.37 6.01 9.63
C THR A 43 -9.13 5.60 8.83
N GLY A 44 -8.82 6.33 7.77
CA GLY A 44 -7.65 6.08 6.92
C GLY A 44 -7.70 4.75 6.17
N ALA A 45 -6.54 4.29 5.74
CA ALA A 45 -6.36 3.04 5.03
C ALA A 45 -5.04 2.37 5.42
N GLY A 46 -5.00 1.06 5.36
CA GLY A 46 -3.78 0.27 5.52
C GLY A 46 -3.15 -0.08 4.18
N TRP A 47 -1.86 -0.34 4.16
CA TRP A 47 -1.17 -0.86 2.99
C TRP A 47 -1.61 -2.29 2.70
N ARG A 48 -1.80 -2.59 1.43
CA ARG A 48 -2.00 -3.97 0.99
C ARG A 48 -0.65 -4.68 0.97
N ASN A 49 -0.57 -5.83 1.63
CA ASN A 49 0.62 -6.68 1.65
C ASN A 49 0.62 -7.64 0.46
N MET A 50 1.81 -8.10 0.05
CA MET A 50 1.96 -9.17 -0.95
C MET A 50 1.55 -10.53 -0.37
N ASN A 51 1.66 -10.71 0.94
CA ASN A 51 1.42 -11.95 1.69
C ASN A 51 2.30 -13.11 1.19
N VAL A 52 3.58 -12.83 1.00
CA VAL A 52 4.57 -13.81 0.59
C VAL A 52 5.60 -14.07 1.69
N PRO A 53 6.26 -15.24 1.71
CA PRO A 53 7.37 -15.51 2.63
C PRO A 53 8.42 -14.40 2.58
N GLY A 54 8.96 -14.04 3.75
CA GLY A 54 9.99 -13.02 3.90
C GLY A 54 9.47 -11.58 3.98
N GLU A 55 8.23 -11.27 3.51
CA GLU A 55 7.72 -9.90 3.55
C GLU A 55 7.71 -9.31 4.96
N ASP A 56 7.11 -9.99 5.91
CA ASP A 56 7.04 -9.51 7.30
C ASP A 56 8.40 -9.56 8.01
N GLN A 57 9.22 -10.57 7.72
CA GLN A 57 10.56 -10.72 8.28
C GLN A 57 11.47 -9.54 7.93
N TYR A 58 11.36 -9.04 6.70
CA TYR A 58 12.19 -7.95 6.19
C TYR A 58 11.48 -6.60 6.14
N ARG A 59 10.29 -6.49 6.73
CA ARG A 59 9.63 -5.19 6.96
C ARG A 59 10.55 -4.28 7.75
N THR A 60 10.76 -3.05 7.28
CA THR A 60 11.76 -2.08 7.80
C THR A 60 13.24 -2.48 7.64
N LYS A 61 13.50 -3.65 7.03
CA LYS A 61 14.85 -4.16 6.76
C LYS A 61 15.11 -4.34 5.26
N GLY A 62 14.41 -3.54 4.45
CA GLY A 62 14.46 -3.58 3.00
C GLY A 62 13.09 -3.68 2.33
N VAL A 63 12.05 -4.16 3.02
CA VAL A 63 10.65 -4.04 2.56
C VAL A 63 10.04 -2.76 3.12
N ALA A 64 9.53 -1.89 2.24
CA ALA A 64 8.97 -0.58 2.53
C ALA A 64 7.65 -0.35 1.79
N TYR A 65 6.84 0.58 2.30
CA TYR A 65 5.54 0.92 1.74
C TYR A 65 5.41 2.42 1.39
N CYS A 66 6.33 3.23 1.86
CA CYS A 66 6.33 4.68 1.63
C CYS A 66 7.58 5.09 0.83
N PRO A 67 7.51 5.23 -0.50
CA PRO A 67 8.66 5.63 -1.33
C PRO A 67 9.28 6.97 -0.92
N SER A 68 8.45 7.96 -0.62
CA SER A 68 8.92 9.29 -0.21
C SER A 68 9.58 9.28 1.17
N CYS A 69 9.13 8.37 2.09
CA CYS A 69 9.70 8.27 3.43
C CYS A 69 11.04 7.53 3.43
N ASP A 70 11.06 6.38 2.76
CA ASP A 70 12.15 5.40 2.86
C ASP A 70 13.12 5.47 1.67
N GLY A 71 12.72 6.03 0.53
CA GLY A 71 13.52 6.12 -0.69
C GLY A 71 14.94 6.64 -0.48
N PRO A 72 15.15 7.72 0.29
CA PRO A 72 16.50 8.24 0.56
C PRO A 72 17.46 7.23 1.20
N LEU A 73 16.96 6.22 1.94
CA LEU A 73 17.76 5.16 2.56
C LEU A 73 18.35 4.17 1.54
N PHE A 74 17.81 4.19 0.32
CA PHE A 74 18.21 3.31 -0.78
C PHE A 74 19.03 4.03 -1.85
N LYS A 75 19.61 5.20 -1.53
CA LYS A 75 20.48 5.93 -2.45
C LYS A 75 21.62 5.05 -2.97
N GLY A 76 21.74 4.98 -4.31
CA GLY A 76 22.77 4.19 -4.98
C GLY A 76 22.58 2.67 -4.90
N LYS A 77 21.40 2.18 -4.48
CA LYS A 77 21.05 0.75 -4.41
C LYS A 77 20.11 0.37 -5.54
N ARG A 78 19.97 -0.93 -5.75
CA ARG A 78 19.00 -1.51 -6.67
C ARG A 78 17.73 -1.85 -5.91
N VAL A 79 16.58 -1.40 -6.40
CA VAL A 79 15.29 -1.63 -5.72
C VAL A 79 14.23 -2.18 -6.65
N ALA A 80 13.24 -2.85 -6.06
CA ALA A 80 12.00 -3.24 -6.73
C ALA A 80 10.85 -2.30 -6.34
N VAL A 81 9.94 -2.07 -7.27
CA VAL A 81 8.60 -1.56 -7.01
C VAL A 81 7.60 -2.63 -7.43
N ILE A 82 6.75 -3.05 -6.50
CA ILE A 82 5.71 -4.05 -6.78
C ILE A 82 4.39 -3.33 -7.03
N GLY A 83 3.90 -3.42 -8.26
CA GLY A 83 2.66 -2.79 -8.75
C GLY A 83 2.90 -1.79 -9.86
N GLY A 84 2.13 -1.90 -10.94
CA GLY A 84 2.20 -1.08 -12.15
C GLY A 84 0.98 -0.18 -12.36
N GLY A 85 0.24 0.14 -11.29
CA GLY A 85 -0.76 1.21 -11.27
C GLY A 85 -0.13 2.59 -11.09
N ASN A 86 -0.95 3.66 -11.03
CA ASN A 86 -0.45 5.04 -10.87
C ASN A 86 0.54 5.16 -9.71
N SER A 87 0.17 4.70 -8.51
CA SER A 87 1.03 4.80 -7.33
C SER A 87 2.38 4.09 -7.50
N GLY A 88 2.39 2.89 -8.11
CA GLY A 88 3.64 2.15 -8.34
C GLY A 88 4.52 2.83 -9.39
N VAL A 89 3.93 3.34 -10.46
CA VAL A 89 4.68 4.03 -11.51
C VAL A 89 5.22 5.37 -11.03
N GLU A 90 4.44 6.15 -10.27
CA GLU A 90 4.90 7.39 -9.62
C GLU A 90 6.06 7.11 -8.65
N ALA A 91 5.90 6.09 -7.80
CA ALA A 91 6.96 5.64 -6.90
C ALA A 91 8.25 5.26 -7.62
N ALA A 92 8.14 4.54 -8.74
CA ALA A 92 9.28 4.14 -9.54
C ALA A 92 9.99 5.33 -10.21
N ILE A 93 9.22 6.32 -10.68
CA ILE A 93 9.77 7.57 -11.26
C ILE A 93 10.55 8.36 -10.19
N ASP A 94 9.97 8.52 -9.00
CA ASP A 94 10.60 9.25 -7.89
C ASP A 94 11.88 8.54 -7.41
N LEU A 95 11.80 7.22 -7.22
CA LEU A 95 12.94 6.41 -6.80
C LEU A 95 14.06 6.40 -7.83
N ALA A 96 13.75 6.41 -9.13
CA ALA A 96 14.76 6.45 -10.20
C ALA A 96 15.68 7.68 -10.13
N GLY A 97 15.21 8.78 -9.50
CA GLY A 97 16.04 9.96 -9.23
C GLY A 97 17.02 9.82 -8.06
N VAL A 98 16.92 8.76 -7.27
CA VAL A 98 17.66 8.58 -6.01
C VAL A 98 18.51 7.31 -6.00
N VAL A 99 17.98 6.22 -6.55
CA VAL A 99 18.58 4.88 -6.49
C VAL A 99 19.41 4.58 -7.75
N GLU A 100 20.23 3.54 -7.70
CA GLU A 100 21.00 3.09 -8.87
C GLU A 100 20.07 2.55 -9.98
N HIS A 101 19.14 1.68 -9.60
CA HIS A 101 18.24 1.02 -10.54
C HIS A 101 16.90 0.66 -9.91
N VAL A 102 15.82 0.85 -10.66
CA VAL A 102 14.45 0.45 -10.28
C VAL A 102 13.97 -0.67 -11.18
N THR A 103 13.51 -1.77 -10.61
CA THR A 103 12.79 -2.82 -11.34
C THR A 103 11.32 -2.80 -10.92
N VAL A 104 10.41 -2.48 -11.84
CA VAL A 104 8.97 -2.50 -11.63
C VAL A 104 8.44 -3.88 -11.96
N PHE A 105 7.75 -4.52 -11.01
CA PHE A 105 7.08 -5.81 -11.19
C PHE A 105 5.56 -5.60 -11.27
N GLU A 106 4.98 -5.95 -12.41
CA GLU A 106 3.54 -5.89 -12.61
C GLU A 106 2.97 -7.29 -12.84
N PHE A 107 1.93 -7.63 -12.08
CA PHE A 107 1.25 -8.92 -12.15
C PHE A 107 0.51 -9.13 -13.47
N MET A 108 -0.03 -8.06 -14.07
CA MET A 108 -0.77 -8.09 -15.31
C MET A 108 0.17 -8.00 -16.54
N PRO A 109 -0.32 -8.36 -17.74
CA PRO A 109 0.47 -8.23 -18.98
C PRO A 109 0.75 -6.77 -19.36
N GLU A 110 0.05 -5.80 -18.75
CA GLU A 110 0.21 -4.38 -19.03
C GLU A 110 0.14 -3.55 -17.74
N LEU A 111 0.86 -2.42 -17.74
CA LEU A 111 0.73 -1.43 -16.69
C LEU A 111 -0.67 -0.79 -16.74
N LYS A 112 -1.23 -0.53 -15.57
CA LYS A 112 -2.54 0.13 -15.42
C LYS A 112 -2.43 1.62 -15.10
N ALA A 113 -1.23 2.15 -15.04
CA ALA A 113 -0.99 3.58 -14.85
C ALA A 113 -1.42 4.40 -16.07
N ASP A 114 -1.65 5.68 -15.88
CA ASP A 114 -1.97 6.62 -16.94
C ASP A 114 -0.85 6.70 -17.98
N ALA A 115 -1.22 6.91 -19.23
CA ALA A 115 -0.29 6.89 -20.37
C ALA A 115 0.88 7.89 -20.20
N VAL A 116 0.62 9.04 -19.60
CA VAL A 116 1.65 10.07 -19.33
C VAL A 116 2.70 9.53 -18.36
N LEU A 117 2.28 8.86 -17.30
CA LEU A 117 3.17 8.24 -16.33
C LEU A 117 3.98 7.09 -16.94
N GLN A 118 3.33 6.24 -17.73
CA GLN A 118 4.01 5.16 -18.44
C GLN A 118 5.08 5.69 -19.40
N LYS A 119 4.75 6.73 -20.16
CA LYS A 119 5.70 7.39 -21.07
C LYS A 119 6.90 7.96 -20.32
N LYS A 120 6.66 8.60 -19.18
CA LYS A 120 7.75 9.11 -18.32
C LYS A 120 8.61 7.97 -17.79
N LEU A 121 8.00 6.92 -17.23
CA LEU A 121 8.72 5.77 -16.68
C LEU A 121 9.63 5.10 -17.72
N THR A 122 9.10 4.84 -18.92
CA THR A 122 9.84 4.18 -20.01
C THR A 122 10.96 5.04 -20.60
N SER A 123 10.96 6.35 -20.35
CA SER A 123 12.04 7.25 -20.77
C SER A 123 13.25 7.24 -19.84
N LEU A 124 13.16 6.60 -18.66
CA LEU A 124 14.23 6.59 -17.66
C LEU A 124 15.21 5.44 -17.94
N PRO A 125 16.52 5.73 -18.06
CA PRO A 125 17.50 4.72 -18.47
C PRO A 125 17.81 3.68 -17.38
N ASN A 126 17.51 4.01 -16.11
CA ASN A 126 17.75 3.15 -14.96
C ASN A 126 16.48 2.45 -14.44
N VAL A 127 15.50 2.26 -15.32
CA VAL A 127 14.25 1.56 -14.99
C VAL A 127 14.09 0.33 -15.88
N THR A 128 13.75 -0.80 -15.28
CA THR A 128 13.32 -2.03 -15.96
C THR A 128 11.90 -2.36 -15.57
N ILE A 129 11.07 -2.78 -16.52
CA ILE A 129 9.68 -3.17 -16.27
C ILE A 129 9.53 -4.66 -16.58
N ILE A 130 9.12 -5.45 -15.61
CA ILE A 130 8.81 -6.88 -15.74
C ILE A 130 7.31 -7.06 -15.55
N LYS A 131 6.62 -7.41 -16.62
CA LYS A 131 5.19 -7.68 -16.65
C LYS A 131 4.92 -9.18 -16.51
N ASN A 132 3.67 -9.58 -16.23
CA ASN A 132 3.28 -10.95 -15.93
C ASN A 132 4.06 -11.54 -14.74
N ALA A 133 4.52 -10.71 -13.82
CA ALA A 133 5.39 -11.10 -12.72
C ALA A 133 4.61 -11.23 -11.41
N GLN A 134 4.48 -12.41 -10.90
CA GLN A 134 3.95 -12.69 -9.57
C GLN A 134 5.10 -12.83 -8.59
N THR A 135 5.27 -11.86 -7.70
CA THR A 135 6.22 -12.00 -6.59
C THR A 135 5.83 -13.19 -5.71
N THR A 136 6.77 -14.07 -5.42
CA THR A 136 6.54 -15.31 -4.67
C THR A 136 7.28 -15.36 -3.35
N GLU A 137 8.40 -14.63 -3.21
CA GLU A 137 9.19 -14.63 -1.99
C GLU A 137 10.10 -13.40 -1.92
N VAL A 138 10.31 -12.87 -0.73
CA VAL A 138 11.34 -11.88 -0.43
C VAL A 138 12.57 -12.59 0.11
N LEU A 139 13.70 -12.44 -0.56
CA LEU A 139 14.97 -13.06 -0.21
C LEU A 139 15.81 -12.12 0.67
N GLY A 140 16.53 -12.67 1.63
CA GLY A 140 17.42 -11.90 2.47
C GLY A 140 18.43 -12.76 3.24
N ASP A 141 19.37 -12.10 3.90
CA ASP A 141 20.48 -12.71 4.64
C ASP A 141 20.20 -12.88 6.14
N GLY A 142 18.94 -12.67 6.55
CA GLY A 142 18.52 -12.65 7.96
C GLY A 142 18.53 -11.25 8.58
N SER A 143 19.33 -10.32 8.06
CA SER A 143 19.39 -8.93 8.54
C SER A 143 18.71 -7.93 7.60
N LYS A 144 18.77 -8.16 6.30
CA LYS A 144 18.23 -7.27 5.26
C LYS A 144 17.80 -8.03 4.01
N VAL A 145 17.05 -7.36 3.14
CA VAL A 145 16.70 -7.84 1.81
C VAL A 145 17.96 -7.95 0.94
N THR A 146 18.07 -9.05 0.18
CA THR A 146 19.12 -9.29 -0.83
C THR A 146 18.55 -9.58 -2.22
N GLY A 147 17.23 -9.78 -2.32
CA GLY A 147 16.58 -10.06 -3.58
C GLY A 147 15.10 -10.37 -3.43
N LEU A 148 14.49 -10.77 -4.53
CA LEU A 148 13.16 -11.35 -4.56
C LEU A 148 13.07 -12.46 -5.59
N SER A 149 12.16 -13.42 -5.35
CA SER A 149 11.73 -14.42 -6.32
C SER A 149 10.38 -14.00 -6.91
N TYR A 150 10.21 -14.24 -8.20
CA TYR A 150 8.94 -14.07 -8.88
C TYR A 150 8.70 -15.17 -9.88
N LYS A 151 7.43 -15.48 -10.12
CA LYS A 151 6.99 -16.39 -11.17
C LYS A 151 6.57 -15.57 -12.38
N ASP A 152 7.17 -15.87 -13.53
CA ASP A 152 6.73 -15.37 -14.82
C ASP A 152 5.45 -16.11 -15.24
N ARG A 153 4.31 -15.41 -15.20
CA ARG A 153 2.99 -16.00 -15.46
C ARG A 153 2.75 -16.35 -16.94
N SER A 154 3.65 -15.98 -17.83
CA SER A 154 3.56 -16.30 -19.26
C SER A 154 4.06 -17.71 -19.56
N ASN A 155 5.00 -18.23 -18.78
CA ASN A 155 5.67 -19.51 -18.99
C ASN A 155 5.84 -20.34 -17.71
N ASP A 156 5.33 -19.86 -16.58
CA ASP A 156 5.42 -20.47 -15.26
C ASP A 156 6.84 -20.62 -14.68
N GLU A 157 7.83 -19.98 -15.29
CA GLU A 157 9.22 -20.01 -14.77
C GLU A 157 9.36 -19.17 -13.49
N VAL A 158 10.10 -19.72 -12.54
CA VAL A 158 10.49 -18.97 -11.33
C VAL A 158 11.88 -18.35 -11.56
N LYS A 159 11.96 -17.04 -11.36
CA LYS A 159 13.16 -16.24 -11.54
C LYS A 159 13.48 -15.46 -10.27
N GLN A 160 14.76 -15.12 -10.11
CA GLN A 160 15.21 -14.31 -8.98
C GLN A 160 15.93 -13.07 -9.48
N VAL A 161 15.77 -11.97 -8.72
CA VAL A 161 16.47 -10.71 -8.97
C VAL A 161 17.16 -10.28 -7.69
N GLN A 162 18.45 -9.95 -7.82
CA GLN A 162 19.22 -9.39 -6.72
C GLN A 162 18.94 -7.89 -6.59
N LEU A 163 18.56 -7.44 -5.40
CA LEU A 163 18.26 -6.05 -5.06
C LEU A 163 18.31 -5.88 -3.53
N GLU A 164 18.29 -4.63 -3.08
CA GLU A 164 18.50 -4.30 -1.68
C GLU A 164 17.29 -3.64 -1.03
N GLY A 165 16.22 -3.40 -1.81
CA GLY A 165 14.98 -2.83 -1.30
C GLY A 165 13.77 -3.18 -2.15
N ILE A 166 12.60 -3.29 -1.52
CA ILE A 166 11.32 -3.61 -2.16
C ILE A 166 10.28 -2.60 -1.67
N PHE A 167 9.68 -1.85 -2.58
CA PHE A 167 8.60 -0.92 -2.31
C PHE A 167 7.27 -1.52 -2.78
N VAL A 168 6.38 -1.82 -1.84
CA VAL A 168 5.09 -2.47 -2.12
C VAL A 168 4.04 -1.41 -2.42
N GLN A 169 3.54 -1.37 -3.68
CA GLN A 169 2.63 -0.35 -4.20
C GLN A 169 1.41 -0.98 -4.90
N ILE A 170 0.79 -1.98 -4.25
CA ILE A 170 -0.33 -2.76 -4.79
C ILE A 170 -1.69 -2.30 -4.26
N GLY A 171 -1.76 -1.07 -3.78
CA GLY A 171 -2.98 -0.41 -3.32
C GLY A 171 -3.14 -0.35 -1.82
N LEU A 172 -4.26 0.26 -1.43
CA LEU A 172 -4.64 0.47 -0.03
C LEU A 172 -5.91 -0.31 0.28
N LEU A 173 -6.07 -0.64 1.55
CA LEU A 173 -7.29 -1.22 2.12
C LEU A 173 -7.92 -0.18 3.05
N PRO A 174 -9.12 0.36 2.72
CA PRO A 174 -9.81 1.28 3.61
C PRO A 174 -10.09 0.65 4.97
N ASN A 175 -9.89 1.41 6.04
CA ASN A 175 -10.22 0.95 7.41
C ASN A 175 -11.70 1.19 7.71
N THR A 176 -12.59 0.63 6.89
CA THR A 176 -14.04 0.84 6.91
C THR A 176 -14.85 -0.41 7.22
N ASP A 177 -14.20 -1.55 7.47
CA ASP A 177 -14.88 -2.82 7.74
C ASP A 177 -15.89 -2.74 8.90
N TRP A 178 -15.58 -1.95 9.93
CA TRP A 178 -16.44 -1.72 11.09
C TRP A 178 -17.71 -0.92 10.77
N LEU A 179 -17.78 -0.29 9.59
CA LEU A 179 -18.94 0.46 9.11
C LEU A 179 -19.90 -0.39 8.27
N LYS A 180 -19.53 -1.64 7.95
CA LYS A 180 -20.38 -2.55 7.19
C LYS A 180 -21.70 -2.79 7.90
N GLY A 181 -22.82 -2.68 7.16
CA GLY A 181 -24.16 -2.79 7.71
C GLY A 181 -24.70 -1.56 8.42
N THR A 182 -23.88 -0.53 8.65
CA THR A 182 -24.28 0.74 9.24
C THR A 182 -24.37 1.85 8.20
N LEU A 183 -23.41 1.87 7.27
CA LEU A 183 -23.38 2.81 6.15
C LEU A 183 -23.32 2.05 4.83
N GLU A 184 -23.84 2.68 3.78
CA GLU A 184 -23.67 2.20 2.42
C GLU A 184 -22.21 2.41 1.98
N LEU A 185 -21.50 1.31 1.74
CA LEU A 185 -20.13 1.34 1.25
C LEU A 185 -20.11 0.97 -0.24
N ASN A 186 -19.23 1.62 -1.00
CA ASN A 186 -19.01 1.26 -2.39
C ASN A 186 -18.16 -0.03 -2.48
N LYS A 187 -17.86 -0.49 -3.73
CA LYS A 187 -17.06 -1.70 -3.97
C LYS A 187 -15.63 -1.64 -3.44
N MET A 188 -15.15 -0.44 -3.14
CA MET A 188 -13.79 -0.21 -2.63
C MET A 188 -13.75 -0.05 -1.09
N GLY A 189 -14.92 -0.05 -0.43
CA GLY A 189 -15.11 0.20 0.99
C GLY A 189 -15.44 1.67 1.22
#